data_adc5abe28e1c9119be5ff4678cd91f8f
#
_entry.id   adc5abe28e1c9119be5ff4678cd91f8f
#
_cell.length_a   1.000
_cell.length_b   1.000
_cell.length_c   1.000
_cell.angle_alpha   90.00
_cell.angle_beta   90.00
_cell.angle_gamma   90.00
#
_symmetry.space_group_name_H-M   'P 1'
#
loop_
_entity.id
_entity.type
_entity.pdbx_description
1 polymer ?
#
loop_
_entity_poly.entity_id
_entity_poly.type
_entity_poly.pdbx_seq_one_letter_code
_entity_poly.pdbx_strand_id
1 'polypeptide(L)'
;YGKTPKIDFIKVMKRLKDKPDGKFIEVTAITPTPFGEGKSTVSLGLIEGLGKLGLNVGGALRQPSGGPTMNVKGTAAGGGNALLMPMTEFSLGLTGDINDIMNAHNLAMVALNARMQHERNNNDEWLAKKGLKRLDIDPKRIEMGWVMDFCAQGLRNIIIGIGGRLDGFMMESKFGIAVGSELMAILAVARDLKDLRERIGKIVVAYSRSGEPVTCDDLEVAGAMTAWMRNTINPTMCYSVEHQPVLVHAGPFANIAIGQSSVIADRLALKLFDYHVTESGFAADIGFEKFWNVKTRLSGLTPNVSVLVATVRA
;
A
#
# COMPACT_ATOMS: atom_id res chain seq x y z
N TYR A 1 0.50 -14.76 7.53
CA TYR A 1 -0.40 -14.00 8.38
C TYR A 1 -1.74 -14.71 8.45
N GLY A 2 -2.25 -14.96 9.63
CA GLY A 2 -3.49 -15.71 9.79
C GLY A 2 -3.46 -17.07 9.05
N LYS A 3 -4.47 -17.31 8.22
CA LYS A 3 -4.61 -18.54 7.42
C LYS A 3 -4.04 -18.42 6.00
N THR A 4 -3.51 -17.25 5.62
CA THR A 4 -2.99 -17.00 4.27
C THR A 4 -1.47 -17.01 4.25
N PRO A 5 -0.81 -17.80 3.39
CA PRO A 5 0.65 -17.85 3.29
C PRO A 5 1.20 -16.64 2.54
N LYS A 6 2.33 -16.12 2.98
CA LYS A 6 3.13 -15.17 2.21
C LYS A 6 4.17 -15.91 1.36
N ILE A 7 4.32 -15.44 0.12
CA ILE A 7 5.25 -16.03 -0.85
C ILE A 7 6.60 -15.32 -0.76
N ASP A 8 7.64 -16.07 -0.41
CA ASP A 8 9.02 -15.55 -0.38
C ASP A 8 9.45 -15.14 -1.80
N PHE A 9 9.25 -13.86 -2.11
CA PHE A 9 9.52 -13.27 -3.42
C PHE A 9 10.95 -13.54 -3.89
N ILE A 10 11.94 -13.31 -3.03
CA ILE A 10 13.35 -13.41 -3.40
C ILE A 10 13.70 -14.84 -3.80
N LYS A 11 13.27 -15.82 -3.00
CA LYS A 11 13.56 -17.25 -3.28
C LYS A 11 12.86 -17.72 -4.54
N VAL A 12 11.59 -17.34 -4.73
CA VAL A 12 10.85 -17.76 -5.93
C VAL A 12 11.42 -17.12 -7.18
N MET A 13 11.72 -15.82 -7.18
CA MET A 13 12.34 -15.15 -8.32
C MET A 13 13.71 -15.70 -8.66
N LYS A 14 14.53 -16.07 -7.67
CA LYS A 14 15.82 -16.74 -7.90
C LYS A 14 15.63 -18.09 -8.59
N ARG A 15 14.64 -18.89 -8.15
CA ARG A 15 14.32 -20.20 -8.74
C ARG A 15 13.81 -20.10 -10.17
N LEU A 16 13.01 -19.06 -10.47
CA LEU A 16 12.36 -18.86 -11.75
C LEU A 16 13.06 -17.85 -12.66
N LYS A 17 14.32 -17.49 -12.38
CA LYS A 17 15.05 -16.43 -13.10
C LYS A 17 15.07 -16.62 -14.61
N ASP A 18 15.22 -17.88 -15.07
CA ASP A 18 15.37 -18.25 -16.48
C ASP A 18 14.02 -18.58 -17.16
N LYS A 19 12.89 -18.60 -16.39
CA LYS A 19 11.56 -18.78 -16.97
C LYS A 19 11.15 -17.52 -17.71
N PRO A 20 10.62 -17.60 -18.95
CA PRO A 20 10.07 -16.43 -19.64
C PRO A 20 8.87 -15.85 -18.86
N ASP A 21 8.61 -14.57 -19.06
CA ASP A 21 7.44 -13.91 -18.49
C ASP A 21 6.18 -14.34 -19.24
N GLY A 22 5.09 -14.52 -18.49
CA GLY A 22 3.76 -14.76 -19.05
C GLY A 22 3.15 -13.52 -19.70
N LYS A 23 1.93 -13.67 -20.21
CA LYS A 23 1.16 -12.58 -20.79
C LYS A 23 0.50 -11.76 -19.69
N PHE A 24 0.62 -10.44 -19.78
CA PHE A 24 0.12 -9.49 -18.81
C PHE A 24 -1.21 -8.88 -19.28
N ILE A 25 -2.28 -9.07 -18.50
CA ILE A 25 -3.63 -8.57 -18.75
C ILE A 25 -3.98 -7.58 -17.64
N GLU A 26 -4.32 -6.36 -18.02
CA GLU A 26 -4.75 -5.31 -17.08
C GLU A 26 -6.23 -5.02 -17.29
N VAL A 27 -6.98 -4.88 -16.18
CA VAL A 27 -8.42 -4.62 -16.18
C VAL A 27 -8.70 -3.24 -15.61
N THR A 28 -9.39 -2.40 -16.39
CA THR A 28 -9.85 -1.08 -15.96
C THR A 28 -11.35 -0.91 -16.20
N ALA A 29 -11.89 0.25 -15.87
CA ALA A 29 -13.28 0.63 -16.18
C ALA A 29 -13.33 1.94 -16.93
N ILE A 30 -14.45 2.21 -17.62
CA ILE A 30 -14.61 3.43 -18.41
C ILE A 30 -14.70 4.67 -17.52
N THR A 31 -15.49 4.62 -16.44
CA THR A 31 -15.67 5.71 -15.48
C THR A 31 -16.03 5.16 -14.08
N PRO A 32 -15.67 5.84 -12.97
CA PRO A 32 -16.09 5.40 -11.64
C PRO A 32 -17.57 5.68 -11.40
N THR A 33 -18.25 4.73 -10.75
CA THR A 33 -19.62 4.91 -10.25
C THR A 33 -19.70 4.68 -8.74
N PRO A 34 -20.75 5.20 -8.05
CA PRO A 34 -20.88 5.04 -6.60
C PRO A 34 -20.90 3.59 -6.12
N PHE A 35 -21.42 2.68 -6.92
CA PHE A 35 -21.54 1.25 -6.57
C PHE A 35 -20.42 0.37 -7.14
N GLY A 36 -19.48 0.97 -7.87
CA GLY A 36 -18.42 0.25 -8.60
C GLY A 36 -18.88 -0.28 -9.95
N GLU A 37 -17.94 -0.63 -10.81
CA GLU A 37 -18.17 -1.08 -12.20
C GLU A 37 -17.96 -2.58 -12.38
N GLY A 38 -17.58 -3.32 -11.32
CA GLY A 38 -17.36 -4.75 -11.39
C GLY A 38 -15.99 -5.16 -11.93
N LYS A 39 -14.96 -4.30 -11.89
CA LYS A 39 -13.59 -4.64 -12.32
C LYS A 39 -13.08 -5.91 -11.65
N SER A 40 -13.15 -6.01 -10.33
CA SER A 40 -12.67 -7.19 -9.59
C SER A 40 -13.47 -8.45 -9.94
N THR A 41 -14.77 -8.33 -10.21
CA THR A 41 -15.58 -9.43 -10.72
C THR A 41 -15.10 -9.89 -12.11
N VAL A 42 -14.81 -8.96 -13.01
CA VAL A 42 -14.27 -9.26 -14.34
C VAL A 42 -12.85 -9.84 -14.25
N SER A 43 -12.00 -9.29 -13.39
CA SER A 43 -10.64 -9.80 -13.19
C SER A 43 -10.63 -11.25 -12.69
N LEU A 44 -11.43 -11.55 -11.67
CA LEU A 44 -11.57 -12.91 -11.15
C LEU A 44 -12.27 -13.84 -12.16
N GLY A 45 -13.31 -13.37 -12.83
CA GLY A 45 -13.98 -14.13 -13.90
C GLY A 45 -13.06 -14.46 -15.08
N LEU A 46 -12.14 -13.57 -15.44
CA LEU A 46 -11.10 -13.86 -16.43
C LEU A 46 -10.11 -14.92 -15.93
N ILE A 47 -9.66 -14.82 -14.68
CA ILE A 47 -8.77 -15.81 -14.07
C ILE A 47 -9.46 -17.18 -14.07
N GLU A 48 -10.71 -17.28 -13.62
CA GLU A 48 -11.47 -18.52 -13.58
C GLU A 48 -11.77 -19.06 -14.98
N GLY A 49 -12.20 -18.19 -15.91
CA GLY A 49 -12.51 -18.57 -17.29
C GLY A 49 -11.29 -19.11 -18.04
N LEU A 50 -10.14 -18.45 -17.93
CA LEU A 50 -8.89 -18.93 -18.51
C LEU A 50 -8.44 -20.25 -17.87
N GLY A 51 -8.58 -20.36 -16.54
CA GLY A 51 -8.32 -21.63 -15.82
C GLY A 51 -9.21 -22.77 -16.26
N LYS A 52 -10.48 -22.48 -16.51
CA LYS A 52 -11.45 -23.46 -17.04
C LYS A 52 -11.12 -23.95 -18.45
N LEU A 53 -10.42 -23.14 -19.23
CA LEU A 53 -9.86 -23.54 -20.54
C LEU A 53 -8.55 -24.35 -20.41
N GLY A 54 -8.11 -24.67 -19.20
CA GLY A 54 -6.90 -25.46 -18.95
C GLY A 54 -5.60 -24.63 -19.04
N LEU A 55 -5.68 -23.31 -19.03
CA LEU A 55 -4.52 -22.44 -19.09
C LEU A 55 -3.92 -22.21 -17.68
N ASN A 56 -2.60 -22.10 -17.60
CA ASN A 56 -1.91 -21.73 -16.38
C ASN A 56 -2.06 -20.21 -16.14
N VAL A 57 -3.02 -19.84 -15.33
CA VAL A 57 -3.41 -18.44 -15.06
C VAL A 57 -3.42 -18.14 -13.57
N GLY A 58 -3.13 -16.91 -13.25
CA GLY A 58 -3.30 -16.33 -11.92
C GLY A 58 -3.36 -14.82 -11.98
N GLY A 59 -3.52 -14.21 -10.83
CA GLY A 59 -3.69 -12.76 -10.77
C GLY A 59 -2.97 -12.08 -9.63
N ALA A 60 -3.03 -10.74 -9.63
CA ALA A 60 -2.62 -9.90 -8.51
C ALA A 60 -3.65 -8.81 -8.25
N LEU A 61 -4.19 -8.80 -7.04
CA LEU A 61 -5.19 -7.84 -6.58
C LEU A 61 -4.66 -7.01 -5.42
N ARG A 62 -5.29 -5.85 -5.19
CA ARG A 62 -4.99 -5.02 -4.03
C ARG A 62 -5.64 -5.60 -2.77
N GLN A 63 -4.97 -5.41 -1.63
CA GLN A 63 -5.59 -5.57 -0.33
C GLN A 63 -6.64 -4.46 -0.14
N PRO A 64 -7.92 -4.77 0.08
CA PRO A 64 -8.93 -3.76 0.37
C PRO A 64 -8.75 -3.19 1.78
N SER A 65 -9.14 -1.92 1.94
CA SER A 65 -9.30 -1.26 3.24
C SER A 65 -10.73 -1.36 3.74
N GLY A 66 -10.93 -1.43 5.05
CA GLY A 66 -12.26 -1.35 5.67
C GLY A 66 -12.92 0.01 5.44
N GLY A 67 -12.14 1.08 5.47
CA GLY A 67 -12.60 2.45 5.28
C GLY A 67 -13.60 2.91 6.35
N PRO A 68 -14.14 4.13 6.21
CA PRO A 68 -15.08 4.68 7.20
C PRO A 68 -16.48 4.07 7.14
N THR A 69 -16.84 3.38 6.06
CA THR A 69 -18.21 2.90 5.78
C THR A 69 -18.31 1.38 5.62
N MET A 70 -17.28 0.65 5.98
CA MET A 70 -17.21 -0.81 6.00
C MET A 70 -17.88 -1.48 4.78
N ASN A 71 -17.28 -1.26 3.61
CA ASN A 71 -17.68 -1.95 2.37
C ASN A 71 -19.07 -1.62 1.80
N VAL A 72 -19.52 -0.38 1.89
CA VAL A 72 -20.75 0.06 1.21
C VAL A 72 -20.72 -0.25 -0.30
N LYS A 73 -19.53 -0.23 -0.92
CA LYS A 73 -19.29 -0.62 -2.33
C LYS A 73 -19.05 -2.12 -2.54
N GLY A 74 -19.24 -2.96 -1.52
CA GLY A 74 -18.82 -4.37 -1.55
C GLY A 74 -17.38 -4.56 -1.07
N THR A 75 -16.94 -5.82 -1.05
CA THR A 75 -15.66 -6.24 -0.43
C THR A 75 -14.44 -6.21 -1.35
N ALA A 76 -14.60 -5.81 -2.61
CA ALA A 76 -13.59 -5.98 -3.67
C ALA A 76 -13.14 -7.44 -3.91
N ALA A 77 -13.81 -8.41 -3.29
CA ALA A 77 -13.53 -9.85 -3.42
C ALA A 77 -14.16 -10.47 -4.68
N GLY A 78 -14.64 -9.65 -5.62
CA GLY A 78 -15.37 -10.11 -6.78
C GLY A 78 -16.88 -10.07 -6.60
N GLY A 79 -17.64 -10.87 -7.36
CA GLY A 79 -19.10 -10.93 -7.31
C GLY A 79 -19.67 -12.15 -8.01
N GLY A 80 -20.88 -12.54 -7.63
CA GLY A 80 -21.51 -13.77 -8.17
C GLY A 80 -20.69 -15.01 -7.82
N ASN A 81 -20.32 -15.78 -8.83
CA ASN A 81 -19.50 -16.97 -8.68
C ASN A 81 -17.98 -16.72 -8.82
N ALA A 82 -17.58 -15.50 -9.22
CA ALA A 82 -16.18 -15.12 -9.34
C ALA A 82 -15.72 -14.42 -8.04
N LEU A 83 -15.25 -15.19 -7.07
CA LEU A 83 -14.90 -14.74 -5.74
C LEU A 83 -13.48 -15.11 -5.35
N LEU A 84 -12.85 -14.23 -4.53
CA LEU A 84 -11.54 -14.48 -3.93
C LEU A 84 -11.69 -15.14 -2.56
N MET A 85 -10.87 -16.15 -2.33
CA MET A 85 -10.85 -16.95 -1.11
C MET A 85 -9.45 -16.96 -0.45
N PRO A 86 -9.34 -17.00 0.86
CA PRO A 86 -10.43 -16.94 1.84
C PRO A 86 -11.02 -15.51 1.93
N MET A 87 -12.33 -15.40 1.75
CA MET A 87 -12.99 -14.10 1.62
C MET A 87 -12.93 -13.25 2.90
N THR A 88 -13.04 -13.88 4.07
CA THR A 88 -13.02 -13.17 5.35
C THR A 88 -11.66 -12.52 5.58
N GLU A 89 -10.58 -13.27 5.44
CA GLU A 89 -9.22 -12.77 5.63
C GLU A 89 -8.89 -11.66 4.64
N PHE A 90 -9.30 -11.80 3.39
CA PHE A 90 -9.13 -10.77 2.38
C PHE A 90 -9.95 -9.50 2.69
N SER A 91 -11.25 -9.64 2.92
CA SER A 91 -12.17 -8.51 3.09
C SER A 91 -11.93 -7.71 4.37
N LEU A 92 -11.45 -8.37 5.43
CA LEU A 92 -11.15 -7.72 6.71
C LEU A 92 -9.68 -7.24 6.84
N GLY A 93 -8.90 -7.27 5.78
CA GLY A 93 -7.51 -6.81 5.81
C GLY A 93 -6.56 -7.72 6.60
N LEU A 94 -6.94 -8.99 6.81
CA LEU A 94 -6.19 -9.94 7.62
C LEU A 94 -5.02 -10.61 6.87
N THR A 95 -4.61 -10.07 5.73
CA THR A 95 -3.38 -10.48 5.00
C THR A 95 -2.11 -9.90 5.61
N GLY A 96 -2.23 -8.91 6.49
CA GLY A 96 -1.15 -8.29 7.25
C GLY A 96 -0.67 -6.95 6.70
N ASP A 97 -0.84 -6.66 5.41
CA ASP A 97 -0.30 -5.45 4.78
C ASP A 97 -0.79 -4.17 5.44
N ILE A 98 -2.09 -4.05 5.72
CA ILE A 98 -2.68 -2.87 6.38
C ILE A 98 -2.10 -2.67 7.79
N ASN A 99 -2.03 -3.73 8.60
CA ASN A 99 -1.56 -3.66 9.98
C ASN A 99 -0.08 -3.28 10.06
N ASP A 100 0.75 -3.88 9.20
CA ASP A 100 2.18 -3.60 9.18
C ASP A 100 2.45 -2.16 8.69
N ILE A 101 1.69 -1.68 7.69
CA ILE A 101 1.73 -0.29 7.22
C ILE A 101 1.34 0.68 8.34
N MET A 102 0.25 0.43 9.06
CA MET A 102 -0.17 1.29 10.17
C MET A 102 0.92 1.37 11.25
N ASN A 103 1.47 0.23 11.65
CA ASN A 103 2.50 0.18 12.68
C ASN A 103 3.78 0.89 12.23
N ALA A 104 4.26 0.62 11.03
CA ALA A 104 5.46 1.26 10.49
C ALA A 104 5.29 2.77 10.31
N HIS A 105 4.14 3.21 9.79
CA HIS A 105 3.82 4.62 9.61
C HIS A 105 3.70 5.35 10.95
N ASN A 106 2.92 4.81 11.87
CA ASN A 106 2.70 5.43 13.17
C ASN A 106 3.98 5.42 14.04
N LEU A 107 4.90 4.49 13.82
CA LEU A 107 6.22 4.52 14.44
C LEU A 107 7.01 5.78 14.04
N ALA A 108 6.93 6.22 12.77
CA ALA A 108 7.53 7.48 12.34
C ALA A 108 6.90 8.69 13.07
N MET A 109 5.57 8.68 13.26
CA MET A 109 4.87 9.72 14.02
C MET A 109 5.29 9.75 15.49
N VAL A 110 5.48 8.58 16.11
CA VAL A 110 6.00 8.49 17.49
C VAL A 110 7.42 9.07 17.55
N ALA A 111 8.29 8.69 16.61
CA ALA A 111 9.67 9.20 16.53
C ALA A 111 9.71 10.72 16.34
N LEU A 112 8.86 11.26 15.44
CA LEU A 112 8.73 12.70 15.20
C LEU A 112 8.32 13.44 16.48
N ASN A 113 7.25 12.99 17.14
CA ASN A 113 6.77 13.64 18.36
C ASN A 113 7.79 13.54 19.51
N ALA A 114 8.44 12.39 19.67
CA ALA A 114 9.50 12.21 20.67
C ALA A 114 10.71 13.12 20.37
N ARG A 115 11.14 13.25 19.11
CA ARG A 115 12.23 14.15 18.70
C ARG A 115 11.88 15.61 19.04
N MET A 116 10.70 16.08 18.67
CA MET A 116 10.25 17.44 18.98
C MET A 116 10.20 17.69 20.49
N GLN A 117 9.71 16.73 21.29
CA GLN A 117 9.69 16.82 22.75
C GLN A 117 11.09 16.91 23.34
N HIS A 118 12.03 16.07 22.87
CA HIS A 118 13.42 16.09 23.34
C HIS A 118 14.10 17.41 23.00
N GLU A 119 13.92 17.92 21.80
CA GLU A 119 14.46 19.21 21.36
C GLU A 119 13.90 20.40 22.12
N ARG A 120 12.60 20.33 22.50
CA ARG A 120 11.98 21.36 23.35
C ARG A 120 12.53 21.35 24.77
N ASN A 121 12.73 20.17 25.33
CA ASN A 121 13.02 20.01 26.76
C ASN A 121 14.51 20.06 27.09
N ASN A 122 15.41 19.97 26.09
CA ASN A 122 16.85 19.83 26.29
C ASN A 122 17.64 20.77 25.37
N ASN A 123 18.87 21.12 25.79
CA ASN A 123 19.80 21.90 24.97
C ASN A 123 20.62 21.00 24.04
N ASP A 124 21.41 21.62 23.17
CA ASP A 124 22.20 20.91 22.15
C ASP A 124 23.29 20.01 22.75
N GLU A 125 23.87 20.41 23.89
CA GLU A 125 24.85 19.57 24.60
C GLU A 125 24.25 18.25 25.06
N TRP A 126 23.02 18.29 25.59
CA TRP A 126 22.31 17.07 26.01
C TRP A 126 21.98 16.20 24.81
N LEU A 127 21.50 16.79 23.72
CA LEU A 127 21.21 16.05 22.48
C LEU A 127 22.48 15.38 21.94
N ALA A 128 23.59 16.10 21.87
CA ALA A 128 24.87 15.59 21.39
C ALA A 128 25.38 14.41 22.26
N LYS A 129 25.21 14.46 23.58
CA LYS A 129 25.55 13.34 24.49
C LYS A 129 24.73 12.09 24.20
N LYS A 130 23.55 12.22 23.57
CA LYS A 130 22.69 11.12 23.11
C LYS A 130 22.94 10.72 21.65
N GLY A 131 23.91 11.31 21.00
CA GLY A 131 24.19 11.10 19.58
C GLY A 131 23.18 11.77 18.64
N LEU A 132 22.37 12.68 19.14
CA LEU A 132 21.32 13.36 18.37
C LEU A 132 21.78 14.76 17.94
N LYS A 133 21.46 15.12 16.69
CA LYS A 133 21.59 16.49 16.19
C LYS A 133 20.20 17.13 16.23
N ARG A 134 20.13 18.43 16.62
CA ARG A 134 18.86 19.17 16.55
C ARG A 134 18.38 19.29 15.11
N LEU A 135 17.13 18.94 14.85
CA LEU A 135 16.47 19.08 13.55
C LEU A 135 15.67 20.39 13.45
N ASP A 136 15.41 21.03 14.58
CA ASP A 136 14.67 22.29 14.71
C ASP A 136 13.31 22.26 13.97
N ILE A 137 12.54 21.19 14.20
CA ILE A 137 11.26 20.95 13.54
C ILE A 137 10.25 22.04 13.89
N ASP A 138 9.60 22.60 12.86
CA ASP A 138 8.51 23.55 13.04
C ASP A 138 7.17 22.81 13.32
N PRO A 139 6.57 22.97 14.51
CA PRO A 139 5.30 22.32 14.84
C PRO A 139 4.13 22.70 13.93
N LYS A 140 4.26 23.79 13.18
CA LYS A 140 3.25 24.24 12.21
C LYS A 140 3.44 23.68 10.81
N ARG A 141 4.53 22.94 10.58
CA ARG A 141 4.90 22.41 9.27
C ARG A 141 5.15 20.90 9.35
N ILE A 142 4.19 20.20 9.95
CA ILE A 142 4.17 18.73 9.99
C ILE A 142 3.37 18.22 8.79
N GLU A 143 4.03 17.50 7.91
CA GLU A 143 3.42 16.95 6.68
C GLU A 143 2.73 15.60 6.95
N MET A 144 3.36 14.77 7.76
CA MET A 144 2.87 13.43 8.08
C MET A 144 1.84 13.47 9.20
N GLY A 145 0.72 12.75 9.04
CA GLY A 145 -0.26 12.54 10.11
C GLY A 145 -0.26 11.10 10.59
N TRP A 146 -1.13 10.76 11.52
CA TRP A 146 -1.39 9.39 11.95
C TRP A 146 -2.24 8.66 10.94
N VAL A 147 -2.18 7.34 10.91
CA VAL A 147 -3.06 6.53 10.06
C VAL A 147 -3.75 5.43 10.85
N MET A 148 -4.99 5.12 10.43
CA MET A 148 -5.76 3.97 10.93
C MET A 148 -6.67 3.47 9.81
N ASP A 149 -7.09 2.21 9.86
CA ASP A 149 -7.92 1.66 8.78
C ASP A 149 -9.38 2.15 8.87
N PHE A 150 -10.01 2.01 10.02
CA PHE A 150 -11.35 2.57 10.27
C PHE A 150 -11.22 3.98 10.86
N CYS A 151 -11.25 4.99 10.01
CA CYS A 151 -11.01 6.37 10.38
C CYS A 151 -12.28 7.23 10.20
N ALA A 152 -12.86 7.70 11.31
CA ALA A 152 -13.98 8.63 11.29
C ALA A 152 -13.55 10.00 10.75
N GLN A 153 -14.43 10.67 10.01
CA GLN A 153 -14.15 11.99 9.44
C GLN A 153 -13.82 13.06 10.51
N GLY A 154 -14.40 12.93 11.71
CA GLY A 154 -14.13 13.84 12.83
C GLY A 154 -12.69 13.77 13.37
N LEU A 155 -11.90 12.75 12.98
CA LEU A 155 -10.49 12.62 13.36
C LEU A 155 -9.52 13.25 12.34
N ARG A 156 -10.01 13.85 11.27
CA ARG A 156 -9.16 14.47 10.24
C ARG A 156 -8.33 15.63 10.78
N ASN A 157 -8.92 16.42 11.66
CA ASN A 157 -8.23 17.52 12.34
C ASN A 157 -8.46 17.37 13.84
N ILE A 158 -7.38 17.19 14.57
CA ILE A 158 -7.38 17.02 16.02
C ILE A 158 -6.29 17.89 16.66
N ILE A 159 -6.40 18.12 17.95
CA ILE A 159 -5.35 18.75 18.73
C ILE A 159 -4.69 17.68 19.60
N ILE A 160 -3.37 17.59 19.56
CA ILE A 160 -2.56 16.69 20.38
C ILE A 160 -1.63 17.49 21.30
N GLY A 161 -0.98 16.79 22.26
CA GLY A 161 -0.01 17.40 23.15
C GLY A 161 -0.63 18.29 24.22
N ILE A 162 -1.91 18.07 24.54
CA ILE A 162 -2.60 18.76 25.64
C ILE A 162 -2.14 18.15 26.96
N GLY A 163 -1.40 18.92 27.77
CA GLY A 163 -0.90 18.43 29.05
C GLY A 163 0.41 19.08 29.48
N GLY A 164 1.22 18.35 30.24
CA GLY A 164 2.46 18.85 30.81
C GLY A 164 3.67 18.71 29.91
N ARG A 165 4.85 18.84 30.51
CA ARG A 165 6.14 18.79 29.81
C ARG A 165 6.39 17.49 29.03
N LEU A 166 5.79 16.38 29.47
CA LEU A 166 5.97 15.07 28.85
C LEU A 166 4.95 14.74 27.77
N ASP A 167 3.93 15.58 27.57
CA ASP A 167 2.84 15.33 26.62
C ASP A 167 3.14 15.88 25.21
N GLY A 168 4.36 16.37 24.95
CA GLY A 168 4.78 16.90 23.66
C GLY A 168 4.38 18.35 23.43
N PHE A 169 4.25 18.72 22.15
CA PHE A 169 3.76 20.02 21.74
C PHE A 169 2.24 20.01 21.58
N MET A 170 1.58 21.05 22.09
CA MET A 170 0.18 21.30 21.72
C MET A 170 0.15 21.82 20.28
N MET A 171 -0.35 21.02 19.37
CA MET A 171 -0.40 21.33 17.95
C MET A 171 -1.56 20.64 17.24
N GLU A 172 -1.91 21.15 16.06
CA GLU A 172 -2.82 20.45 15.16
C GLU A 172 -2.17 19.17 14.65
N SER A 173 -2.96 18.13 14.54
CA SER A 173 -2.59 16.86 13.93
C SER A 173 -3.79 16.25 13.20
N LYS A 174 -3.60 15.11 12.57
CA LYS A 174 -4.66 14.47 11.75
C LYS A 174 -4.54 12.97 11.77
N PHE A 175 -5.68 12.29 11.54
CA PHE A 175 -5.71 10.90 11.14
C PHE A 175 -6.13 10.77 9.69
N GLY A 176 -5.41 9.94 8.94
CA GLY A 176 -5.78 9.48 7.60
C GLY A 176 -6.07 7.99 7.57
N ILE A 177 -6.60 7.51 6.46
CA ILE A 177 -6.80 6.08 6.24
C ILE A 177 -5.46 5.39 5.93
N ALA A 178 -5.25 4.16 6.43
CA ALA A 178 -4.00 3.42 6.27
C ALA A 178 -3.57 3.26 4.81
N VAL A 179 -4.49 3.03 3.91
CA VAL A 179 -4.23 2.90 2.46
C VAL A 179 -3.88 4.23 1.76
N GLY A 180 -4.04 5.36 2.46
CA GLY A 180 -3.57 6.68 2.05
C GLY A 180 -2.13 6.98 2.51
N SER A 181 -1.52 6.10 3.27
CA SER A 181 -0.13 6.23 3.70
C SER A 181 0.82 6.24 2.49
N GLU A 182 1.81 7.14 2.50
CA GLU A 182 2.90 7.13 1.52
C GLU A 182 3.65 5.78 1.54
N LEU A 183 3.76 5.16 2.71
CA LEU A 183 4.36 3.83 2.86
C LEU A 183 3.60 2.74 2.08
N MET A 184 2.26 2.84 1.99
CA MET A 184 1.45 1.95 1.16
C MET A 184 1.74 2.15 -0.34
N ALA A 185 1.91 3.39 -0.78
CA ALA A 185 2.30 3.71 -2.15
C ALA A 185 3.71 3.21 -2.47
N ILE A 186 4.64 3.38 -1.54
CA ILE A 186 6.03 2.87 -1.65
C ILE A 186 6.03 1.35 -1.77
N LEU A 187 5.27 0.62 -0.94
CA LEU A 187 5.15 -0.84 -1.03
C LEU A 187 4.69 -1.29 -2.42
N ALA A 188 3.77 -0.56 -3.03
CA ALA A 188 3.25 -0.90 -4.34
C ALA A 188 4.28 -0.73 -5.49
N VAL A 189 5.29 0.11 -5.33
CA VAL A 189 6.32 0.36 -6.36
C VAL A 189 7.71 -0.14 -6.00
N ALA A 190 7.92 -0.60 -4.79
CA ALA A 190 9.21 -1.15 -4.35
C ALA A 190 9.58 -2.41 -5.14
N ARG A 191 10.87 -2.59 -5.38
CA ARG A 191 11.42 -3.73 -6.13
C ARG A 191 11.91 -4.85 -5.22
N ASP A 192 12.34 -4.49 -4.03
CA ASP A 192 12.85 -5.38 -2.98
C ASP A 192 12.89 -4.63 -1.64
N LEU A 193 13.36 -5.31 -0.59
CA LEU A 193 13.43 -4.73 0.76
C LEU A 193 14.46 -3.59 0.86
N LYS A 194 15.52 -3.61 0.07
CA LYS A 194 16.54 -2.55 0.04
C LYS A 194 15.95 -1.28 -0.59
N ASP A 195 15.32 -1.41 -1.76
CA ASP A 195 14.64 -0.30 -2.43
C ASP A 195 13.51 0.28 -1.55
N LEU A 196 12.76 -0.60 -0.85
CA LEU A 196 11.77 -0.19 0.13
C LEU A 196 12.40 0.69 1.22
N ARG A 197 13.51 0.24 1.83
CA ARG A 197 14.23 0.99 2.89
C ARG A 197 14.73 2.35 2.39
N GLU A 198 15.30 2.40 1.20
CA GLU A 198 15.82 3.63 0.60
C GLU A 198 14.69 4.65 0.33
N ARG A 199 13.52 4.19 -0.10
CA ARG A 199 12.34 5.04 -0.32
C ARG A 199 11.73 5.52 0.99
N ILE A 200 11.61 4.65 1.99
CA ILE A 200 11.14 5.02 3.34
C ILE A 200 12.00 6.13 3.93
N GLY A 201 13.32 6.03 3.78
CA GLY A 201 14.25 7.05 4.29
C GLY A 201 13.98 8.45 3.75
N LYS A 202 13.47 8.56 2.53
CA LYS A 202 13.20 9.83 1.84
C LYS A 202 11.81 10.43 2.12
N ILE A 203 10.94 9.76 2.86
CA ILE A 203 9.64 10.32 3.24
C ILE A 203 9.88 11.60 4.05
N VAL A 204 9.32 12.71 3.58
CA VAL A 204 9.35 13.99 4.28
C VAL A 204 8.26 13.98 5.34
N VAL A 205 8.65 14.04 6.60
CA VAL A 205 7.72 14.00 7.74
C VAL A 205 7.34 15.40 8.23
N ALA A 206 8.22 16.38 8.07
CA ALA A 206 8.04 17.75 8.50
C ALA A 206 9.03 18.68 7.79
N TYR A 207 8.98 19.97 8.10
CA TYR A 207 10.02 20.95 7.77
C TYR A 207 10.59 21.56 9.04
N SER A 208 11.87 21.90 8.98
CA SER A 208 12.54 22.69 10.02
C SER A 208 12.03 24.16 9.98
N ARG A 209 12.35 24.94 11.02
CA ARG A 209 12.04 26.39 11.06
C ARG A 209 12.79 27.18 9.99
N SER A 210 13.93 26.68 9.52
CA SER A 210 14.67 27.23 8.38
C SER A 210 14.08 26.88 7.02
N GLY A 211 13.08 25.97 6.99
CA GLY A 211 12.41 25.55 5.75
C GLY A 211 12.99 24.30 5.10
N GLU A 212 13.98 23.65 5.71
CA GLU A 212 14.59 22.43 5.20
C GLU A 212 13.67 21.21 5.47
N PRO A 213 13.55 20.27 4.52
CA PRO A 213 12.79 19.06 4.74
C PRO A 213 13.45 18.18 5.80
N VAL A 214 12.62 17.60 6.68
CA VAL A 214 13.02 16.58 7.66
C VAL A 214 12.44 15.26 7.22
N THR A 215 13.30 14.26 7.06
CA THR A 215 12.96 12.95 6.51
C THR A 215 12.93 11.86 7.57
N CYS A 216 12.45 10.66 7.20
CA CYS A 216 12.54 9.48 8.06
C CYS A 216 14.00 9.07 8.33
N ASP A 217 14.95 9.36 7.43
CA ASP A 217 16.37 9.14 7.69
C ASP A 217 16.91 10.15 8.71
N ASP A 218 16.50 11.41 8.67
CA ASP A 218 16.88 12.41 9.67
C ASP A 218 16.35 12.08 11.06
N LEU A 219 15.16 11.46 11.14
CA LEU A 219 14.61 10.92 12.38
C LEU A 219 15.25 9.60 12.84
N GLU A 220 16.11 9.00 12.00
CA GLU A 220 16.76 7.69 12.25
C GLU A 220 15.75 6.53 12.43
N VAL A 221 14.52 6.66 11.90
CA VAL A 221 13.42 5.71 12.10
C VAL A 221 13.22 4.74 10.93
N ALA A 222 13.74 5.05 9.76
CA ALA A 222 13.47 4.30 8.53
C ALA A 222 13.90 2.82 8.60
N GLY A 223 14.96 2.50 9.36
CA GLY A 223 15.38 1.11 9.61
C GLY A 223 14.33 0.32 10.40
N ALA A 224 13.79 0.91 11.46
CA ALA A 224 12.75 0.30 12.29
C ALA A 224 11.42 0.15 11.52
N MET A 225 11.04 1.15 10.71
CA MET A 225 9.89 1.06 9.79
C MET A 225 10.06 -0.11 8.81
N THR A 226 11.25 -0.26 8.23
CA THR A 226 11.56 -1.37 7.31
C THR A 226 11.48 -2.73 8.00
N ALA A 227 11.89 -2.81 9.26
CA ALA A 227 11.79 -4.06 10.04
C ALA A 227 10.33 -4.51 10.23
N TRP A 228 9.40 -3.59 10.43
CA TRP A 228 7.95 -3.87 10.42
C TRP A 228 7.49 -4.41 9.06
N MET A 229 8.05 -3.90 7.96
CA MET A 229 7.68 -4.27 6.59
C MET A 229 8.35 -5.56 6.07
N ARG A 230 9.20 -6.21 6.88
CA ARG A 230 9.99 -7.39 6.46
C ARG A 230 9.15 -8.54 5.89
N ASN A 231 8.02 -8.80 6.49
CA ASN A 231 7.11 -9.84 6.00
C ASN A 231 6.15 -9.30 4.94
N THR A 232 5.77 -8.04 5.06
CA THR A 232 4.83 -7.35 4.19
C THR A 232 5.37 -7.14 2.78
N ILE A 233 6.69 -7.12 2.58
CA ILE A 233 7.30 -7.06 1.24
C ILE A 233 6.93 -8.28 0.37
N ASN A 234 6.48 -9.36 0.98
CA ASN A 234 6.11 -10.61 0.32
C ASN A 234 4.59 -10.65 0.04
N PRO A 235 4.17 -10.91 -1.21
CA PRO A 235 2.76 -11.05 -1.53
C PRO A 235 2.08 -12.19 -0.77
N THR A 236 0.82 -12.01 -0.44
CA THR A 236 -0.03 -13.04 0.17
C THR A 236 -0.68 -13.88 -0.93
N MET A 237 -0.65 -15.21 -0.79
CA MET A 237 -1.33 -16.13 -1.70
C MET A 237 -2.77 -16.34 -1.24
N CYS A 238 -3.70 -16.04 -2.13
CA CYS A 238 -5.11 -16.37 -2.08
C CYS A 238 -5.48 -17.21 -3.32
N TYR A 239 -6.75 -17.53 -3.51
CA TYR A 239 -7.21 -18.29 -4.67
C TYR A 239 -8.65 -17.90 -5.03
N SER A 240 -9.05 -18.10 -6.29
CA SER A 240 -10.45 -17.97 -6.71
C SER A 240 -11.28 -19.17 -6.25
N VAL A 241 -12.59 -19.06 -6.30
CA VAL A 241 -13.49 -20.20 -5.97
C VAL A 241 -13.17 -21.44 -6.82
N GLU A 242 -12.70 -21.25 -8.05
CA GLU A 242 -12.29 -22.31 -8.97
C GLU A 242 -10.81 -22.72 -8.78
N HIS A 243 -10.20 -22.35 -7.64
CA HIS A 243 -8.84 -22.69 -7.20
C HIS A 243 -7.67 -22.11 -8.02
N GLN A 244 -7.87 -21.12 -8.86
CA GLN A 244 -6.77 -20.40 -9.48
C GLN A 244 -6.07 -19.50 -8.46
N PRO A 245 -4.71 -19.46 -8.47
CA PRO A 245 -3.95 -18.64 -7.53
C PRO A 245 -4.09 -17.15 -7.81
N VAL A 246 -4.23 -16.37 -6.75
CA VAL A 246 -4.29 -14.90 -6.79
C VAL A 246 -3.39 -14.33 -5.71
N LEU A 247 -2.47 -13.48 -6.10
CA LEU A 247 -1.61 -12.75 -5.18
C LEU A 247 -2.34 -11.51 -4.67
N VAL A 248 -2.35 -11.32 -3.35
CA VAL A 248 -2.85 -10.09 -2.73
C VAL A 248 -1.66 -9.34 -2.15
N HIS A 249 -1.44 -8.11 -2.59
CA HIS A 249 -0.30 -7.34 -2.12
C HIS A 249 -0.49 -5.85 -2.32
N ALA A 250 -0.17 -5.06 -1.28
CA ALA A 250 -0.41 -3.63 -1.18
C ALA A 250 -1.89 -3.26 -1.44
N GLY A 251 -2.26 -2.05 -1.18
CA GLY A 251 -3.65 -1.60 -1.32
C GLY A 251 -3.80 -0.09 -1.51
N PRO A 252 -2.90 0.59 -2.25
CA PRO A 252 -2.99 2.04 -2.39
C PRO A 252 -4.26 2.43 -3.14
N PHE A 253 -4.97 3.46 -2.68
CA PHE A 253 -6.11 4.02 -3.40
C PHE A 253 -5.67 4.79 -4.64
N ALA A 254 -6.45 4.70 -5.73
CA ALA A 254 -6.11 5.36 -6.98
C ALA A 254 -6.28 6.89 -6.94
N ASN A 255 -7.18 7.41 -6.12
CA ASN A 255 -7.40 8.86 -6.00
C ASN A 255 -6.32 9.58 -5.16
N ILE A 256 -5.63 8.88 -4.28
CA ILE A 256 -4.59 9.45 -3.41
C ILE A 256 -3.20 8.89 -3.64
N ALA A 257 -3.09 7.77 -4.36
CA ALA A 257 -1.83 7.11 -4.72
C ALA A 257 -1.92 6.55 -6.15
N ILE A 258 -1.45 5.32 -6.39
CA ILE A 258 -1.39 4.73 -7.74
C ILE A 258 -2.54 3.76 -8.06
N GLY A 259 -3.14 3.13 -7.05
CA GLY A 259 -4.36 2.34 -7.24
C GLY A 259 -4.21 0.95 -7.84
N GLN A 260 -3.02 0.34 -7.75
CA GLN A 260 -2.76 -1.01 -8.25
C GLN A 260 -2.14 -1.89 -7.18
N SER A 261 -2.14 -3.20 -7.42
CA SER A 261 -1.29 -4.16 -6.73
C SER A 261 0.20 -3.84 -6.97
N SER A 262 1.10 -4.48 -6.26
CA SER A 262 2.52 -4.13 -6.30
C SER A 262 3.25 -4.61 -7.54
N VAL A 263 4.36 -3.93 -7.85
CA VAL A 263 5.34 -4.37 -8.87
C VAL A 263 5.92 -5.75 -8.53
N ILE A 264 6.14 -6.03 -7.24
CA ILE A 264 6.62 -7.34 -6.76
C ILE A 264 5.61 -8.44 -7.09
N ALA A 265 4.31 -8.21 -6.84
CA ALA A 265 3.27 -9.18 -7.16
C ALA A 265 3.17 -9.43 -8.65
N ASP A 266 3.24 -8.39 -9.50
CA ASP A 266 3.20 -8.56 -10.96
C ASP A 266 4.41 -9.34 -11.47
N ARG A 267 5.63 -9.01 -11.02
CA ARG A 267 6.84 -9.73 -11.42
C ARG A 267 6.79 -11.21 -11.03
N LEU A 268 6.30 -11.47 -9.81
CA LEU A 268 6.13 -12.83 -9.31
C LEU A 268 5.08 -13.58 -10.14
N ALA A 269 3.93 -12.97 -10.39
CA ALA A 269 2.85 -13.57 -11.16
C ALA A 269 3.26 -13.86 -12.60
N LEU A 270 3.97 -12.95 -13.27
CA LEU A 270 4.49 -13.14 -14.63
C LEU A 270 5.48 -14.32 -14.72
N LYS A 271 6.23 -14.60 -13.65
CA LYS A 271 7.11 -15.78 -13.60
C LYS A 271 6.36 -17.08 -13.24
N LEU A 272 5.28 -16.99 -12.47
CA LEU A 272 4.53 -18.18 -12.06
C LEU A 272 3.54 -18.65 -13.12
N PHE A 273 2.86 -17.72 -13.79
CA PHE A 273 1.72 -18.00 -14.67
C PHE A 273 2.04 -17.65 -16.12
N ASP A 274 1.38 -18.35 -17.04
CA ASP A 274 1.46 -18.04 -18.48
C ASP A 274 0.54 -16.84 -18.82
N TYR A 275 -0.50 -16.63 -18.00
CA TYR A 275 -1.40 -15.47 -18.07
C TYR A 275 -1.53 -14.85 -16.69
N HIS A 276 -1.17 -13.59 -16.56
CA HIS A 276 -1.29 -12.80 -15.33
C HIS A 276 -2.34 -11.71 -15.49
N VAL A 277 -3.34 -11.69 -14.62
CA VAL A 277 -4.42 -10.68 -14.59
C VAL A 277 -4.25 -9.75 -13.40
N THR A 278 -4.29 -8.45 -13.63
CA THR A 278 -4.33 -7.43 -12.57
C THR A 278 -5.39 -6.38 -12.89
N GLU A 279 -5.62 -5.46 -11.94
CA GLU A 279 -6.61 -4.39 -12.13
C GLU A 279 -6.08 -3.03 -11.70
N SER A 280 -6.65 -1.97 -12.29
CA SER A 280 -6.44 -0.57 -11.91
C SER A 280 -7.65 -0.01 -11.17
N GLY A 281 -7.41 0.67 -10.03
CA GLY A 281 -8.46 1.24 -9.20
C GLY A 281 -9.20 2.40 -9.87
N PHE A 282 -10.44 2.61 -9.49
CA PHE A 282 -11.36 3.59 -10.10
C PHE A 282 -11.61 3.29 -11.58
N ALA A 283 -11.06 4.08 -12.51
CA ALA A 283 -11.34 3.97 -13.92
C ALA A 283 -10.15 4.41 -14.79
N ALA A 284 -10.40 4.53 -16.10
CA ALA A 284 -9.40 4.82 -17.11
C ALA A 284 -8.69 6.18 -16.90
N ASP A 285 -9.43 7.16 -16.44
CA ASP A 285 -8.95 8.53 -16.17
C ASP A 285 -8.21 8.70 -14.84
N ILE A 286 -8.18 7.68 -13.97
CA ILE A 286 -7.55 7.73 -12.66
C ILE A 286 -6.52 6.62 -12.48
N GLY A 287 -6.94 5.40 -12.16
CA GLY A 287 -6.04 4.31 -11.85
C GLY A 287 -5.31 3.77 -13.07
N PHE A 288 -5.98 3.65 -14.21
CA PHE A 288 -5.35 3.16 -15.44
C PHE A 288 -4.32 4.15 -15.99
N GLU A 289 -4.61 5.45 -15.95
CA GLU A 289 -3.62 6.47 -16.29
C GLU A 289 -2.36 6.34 -15.41
N LYS A 290 -2.52 6.17 -14.11
CA LYS A 290 -1.39 5.97 -13.18
C LYS A 290 -0.69 4.62 -13.37
N PHE A 291 -1.41 3.60 -13.81
CA PHE A 291 -0.80 2.34 -14.21
C PHE A 291 0.24 2.56 -15.31
N TRP A 292 -0.12 3.28 -16.37
CA TRP A 292 0.78 3.59 -17.46
C TRP A 292 1.86 4.61 -17.12
N ASN A 293 1.46 5.71 -16.50
CA ASN A 293 2.36 6.86 -16.29
C ASN A 293 3.25 6.72 -15.07
N VAL A 294 2.92 5.85 -14.12
CA VAL A 294 3.72 5.62 -12.91
C VAL A 294 4.21 4.19 -12.84
N LYS A 295 3.31 3.22 -12.68
CA LYS A 295 3.69 1.83 -12.40
C LYS A 295 4.48 1.18 -13.54
N THR A 296 4.00 1.31 -14.77
CA THR A 296 4.68 0.77 -15.97
C THR A 296 6.07 1.40 -16.16
N ARG A 297 6.20 2.71 -15.98
CA ARG A 297 7.51 3.40 -16.09
C ARG A 297 8.50 2.95 -15.01
N LEU A 298 8.04 2.76 -13.78
CA LEU A 298 8.90 2.32 -12.67
C LEU A 298 9.28 0.84 -12.75
N SER A 299 8.37 -0.01 -13.24
CA SER A 299 8.57 -1.47 -13.30
C SER A 299 9.21 -1.94 -14.59
N GLY A 300 8.98 -1.24 -15.70
CA GLY A 300 9.29 -1.70 -17.06
C GLY A 300 8.34 -2.78 -17.58
N LEU A 301 7.27 -3.11 -16.83
CA LEU A 301 6.30 -4.13 -17.20
C LEU A 301 5.14 -3.48 -17.98
N THR A 302 4.95 -3.91 -19.23
CA THR A 302 3.89 -3.42 -20.11
C THR A 302 2.86 -4.51 -20.35
N PRO A 303 1.54 -4.24 -20.17
CA PRO A 303 0.52 -5.23 -20.44
C PRO A 303 0.43 -5.56 -21.93
N ASN A 304 0.11 -6.81 -22.23
CA ASN A 304 -0.18 -7.29 -23.58
C ASN A 304 -1.61 -6.94 -24.02
N VAL A 305 -2.53 -6.88 -23.02
CA VAL A 305 -3.95 -6.60 -23.23
C VAL A 305 -4.47 -5.74 -22.10
N SER A 306 -5.30 -4.74 -22.42
CA SER A 306 -6.12 -4.01 -21.46
C SER A 306 -7.59 -4.33 -21.71
N VAL A 307 -8.32 -4.67 -20.63
CA VAL A 307 -9.74 -4.97 -20.65
C VAL A 307 -10.50 -3.80 -20.07
N LEU A 308 -11.35 -3.18 -20.88
CA LEU A 308 -12.19 -2.06 -20.48
C LEU A 308 -13.58 -2.56 -20.05
N VAL A 309 -13.91 -2.40 -18.77
CA VAL A 309 -15.24 -2.69 -18.23
C VAL A 309 -16.15 -1.47 -18.41
N ALA A 310 -17.20 -1.63 -19.15
CA ALA A 310 -18.25 -0.62 -19.32
C ALA A 310 -19.60 -1.22 -18.90
N THR A 311 -20.32 -0.52 -18.06
CA THR A 311 -21.66 -0.93 -17.60
C THR A 311 -22.71 0.03 -18.15
N VAL A 312 -23.95 -0.41 -18.16
CA VAL A 312 -25.09 0.46 -18.56
C VAL A 312 -25.32 1.64 -17.59
N ARG A 313 -24.56 1.72 -16.50
CA ARG A 313 -24.57 2.82 -15.52
C ARG A 313 -23.52 3.88 -15.83
N ALA A 314 -22.60 3.58 -16.72
CA ALA A 314 -21.49 4.46 -17.08
C ALA A 314 -21.90 5.50 -18.14
#